data_1e7368daee301c65101ac4823e633baa
#
_entry.id   1e7368daee301c65101ac4823e633baa
#
_cell.length_a   1.000
_cell.length_b   1.000
_cell.length_c   1.000
_cell.angle_alpha   90.00
_cell.angle_beta   90.00
_cell.angle_gamma   90.00
#
_symmetry.space_group_name_H-M   'P 1'
#
loop_
_entity.id
_entity.type
_entity.pdbx_description
1 polymer ?
#
loop_
_entity_poly.entity_id
_entity_poly.type
_entity_poly.pdbx_seq_one_letter_code
_entity_poly.pdbx_strand_id
1 'polypeptide(L)'
;MFTNRRDFLRNGTWGLAATGVAGLVLRDGVLATAASGDEPEPSAAPFAIPPAPMPATLKATEDNILGPYHRPGAPFRAKITPPLEPGETLVIRGRVWALDTTRPLAGAILDIWQANAAGRYDNDDPAAPPQAGVFVNRARLVVDESGYYEYETVKPGRYQIGDGQWRPAHIHYLVQAPGYRKLVTQLYFRGDPWNDKDRFIKPSLIIDPQPVKVRGGSFLLGDFDVVLAKT
;
A
#
# COMPACT_ATOMS: atom_id res chain seq x y z
N MET A 1 -9.81 -6.38 27.43
CA MET A 1 -8.84 -7.08 26.57
C MET A 1 -9.42 -7.01 25.16
N PHE A 2 -8.86 -6.15 24.28
CA PHE A 2 -9.43 -5.95 22.95
C PHE A 2 -8.99 -7.12 22.07
N THR A 3 -9.94 -7.83 21.51
CA THR A 3 -9.72 -9.05 20.73
C THR A 3 -9.56 -8.80 19.23
N ASN A 4 -9.74 -7.54 18.76
CA ASN A 4 -9.64 -7.24 17.33
C ASN A 4 -9.26 -5.76 17.09
N ARG A 5 -8.42 -5.49 16.09
CA ARG A 5 -7.98 -4.15 15.63
C ARG A 5 -9.15 -3.21 15.28
N ARG A 6 -10.29 -3.76 14.86
CA ARG A 6 -11.51 -3.00 14.56
C ARG A 6 -12.15 -2.37 15.79
N ASP A 7 -12.04 -3.00 16.98
CA ASP A 7 -12.65 -2.49 18.22
C ASP A 7 -11.88 -1.29 18.78
N PHE A 8 -10.58 -1.20 18.49
CA PHE A 8 -9.74 -0.07 18.89
C PHE A 8 -10.11 1.23 18.15
N LEU A 9 -10.45 1.15 16.86
CA LEU A 9 -10.79 2.32 16.05
C LEU A 9 -12.23 2.79 16.21
N ARG A 10 -13.14 1.92 16.67
CA ARG A 10 -14.56 2.26 16.87
C ARG A 10 -14.90 2.95 18.19
N ASN A 11 -14.09 2.76 19.23
CA ASN A 11 -14.37 3.23 20.59
C ASN A 11 -13.49 4.38 21.08
N GLY A 12 -12.70 5.01 20.21
CA GLY A 12 -11.82 6.13 20.53
C GLY A 12 -12.51 7.50 20.48
N THR A 13 -13.64 7.69 21.16
CA THR A 13 -14.18 9.02 21.40
C THR A 13 -13.49 9.64 22.61
N TRP A 14 -12.60 10.57 22.36
CA TRP A 14 -12.03 11.44 23.37
C TRP A 14 -13.03 12.57 23.68
N GLY A 15 -13.73 12.44 24.82
CA GLY A 15 -14.55 13.51 25.36
C GLY A 15 -13.67 14.62 25.94
N LEU A 16 -13.66 15.78 25.31
CA LEU A 16 -13.19 17.02 25.93
C LEU A 16 -14.34 17.64 26.69
N ALA A 17 -14.28 17.60 28.01
CA ALA A 17 -15.13 18.37 28.89
C ALA A 17 -14.63 19.83 28.89
N ALA A 18 -15.39 20.74 28.34
CA ALA A 18 -15.19 22.19 28.50
C ALA A 18 -16.12 22.70 29.59
N THR A 19 -15.57 23.14 30.70
CA THR A 19 -16.26 23.91 31.74
C THR A 19 -16.46 25.34 31.28
N GLY A 20 -17.72 25.80 31.38
CA GLY A 20 -18.15 27.10 30.96
C GLY A 20 -17.73 28.23 31.89
N VAL A 21 -17.65 29.43 31.33
CA VAL A 21 -17.81 30.70 32.04
C VAL A 21 -18.80 31.55 31.24
N ALA A 22 -19.88 31.94 31.90
CA ALA A 22 -20.91 32.84 31.38
C ALA A 22 -20.41 34.27 31.40
N GLY A 23 -20.62 34.98 30.29
CA GLY A 23 -20.49 36.44 30.21
C GLY A 23 -21.54 36.98 29.27
N LEU A 24 -22.56 37.58 29.83
CA LEU A 24 -23.69 38.26 29.18
C LEU A 24 -23.27 39.66 28.71
N VAL A 25 -23.36 39.95 27.41
CA VAL A 25 -23.53 41.33 26.91
C VAL A 25 -24.49 41.33 25.73
N LEU A 26 -25.65 41.97 25.96
CA LEU A 26 -26.63 42.34 24.93
C LEU A 26 -26.15 43.56 24.15
N ARG A 27 -26.18 43.56 22.81
CA ARG A 27 -26.78 44.64 21.99
C ARG A 27 -26.76 44.33 20.49
N ASP A 28 -27.94 44.55 19.92
CA ASP A 28 -28.29 44.93 18.55
C ASP A 28 -27.94 44.00 17.36
N GLY A 29 -28.87 43.20 17.02
CA GLY A 29 -29.57 42.94 15.77
C GLY A 29 -28.79 43.00 14.43
N VAL A 30 -28.29 41.86 13.96
CA VAL A 30 -28.41 41.43 12.56
C VAL A 30 -28.51 39.92 12.57
N LEU A 31 -29.68 39.38 12.20
CA LEU A 31 -29.85 37.97 11.87
C LEU A 31 -29.11 37.70 10.56
N ALA A 32 -27.86 37.26 10.65
CA ALA A 32 -27.23 36.59 9.54
C ALA A 32 -27.80 35.15 9.50
N THR A 33 -28.70 34.90 8.58
CA THR A 33 -29.05 33.55 8.17
C THR A 33 -27.77 32.86 7.71
N ALA A 34 -27.20 31.98 8.56
CA ALA A 34 -26.19 31.06 8.14
C ALA A 34 -26.84 30.19 7.06
N ALA A 35 -26.45 30.44 5.81
CA ALA A 35 -26.68 29.47 4.75
C ALA A 35 -26.03 28.18 5.19
N SER A 36 -26.84 27.15 5.46
CA SER A 36 -26.41 25.79 5.54
C SER A 36 -25.90 25.40 4.14
N GLY A 37 -24.62 25.69 3.90
CA GLY A 37 -23.92 25.10 2.77
C GLY A 37 -23.96 23.62 2.98
N ASP A 38 -24.69 22.93 2.11
CA ASP A 38 -24.61 21.51 1.92
C ASP A 38 -23.14 21.20 1.54
N GLU A 39 -22.27 21.03 2.54
CA GLU A 39 -20.98 20.42 2.28
C GLU A 39 -21.30 19.01 1.78
N PRO A 40 -20.86 18.63 0.56
CA PRO A 40 -21.10 17.29 0.08
C PRO A 40 -20.47 16.33 1.11
N GLU A 41 -21.30 15.47 1.70
CA GLU A 41 -20.86 14.35 2.52
C GLU A 41 -19.65 13.71 1.82
N PRO A 42 -18.54 13.46 2.52
CA PRO A 42 -17.39 12.82 1.90
C PRO A 42 -17.89 11.50 1.31
N SER A 43 -17.86 11.43 -0.02
CA SER A 43 -18.17 10.23 -0.79
C SER A 43 -17.57 9.01 -0.07
N ALA A 44 -18.41 7.98 0.12
CA ALA A 44 -18.11 6.75 0.84
C ALA A 44 -16.66 6.33 0.66
N ALA A 45 -15.96 6.26 1.78
CA ALA A 45 -14.53 6.21 1.91
C ALA A 45 -13.87 5.35 0.82
N PRO A 46 -12.86 5.90 0.10
CA PRO A 46 -12.03 5.13 -0.81
C PRO A 46 -11.32 3.95 -0.11
N PHE A 47 -11.44 3.88 1.21
CA PHE A 47 -10.89 2.86 2.10
C PHE A 47 -11.92 1.78 2.53
N ALA A 48 -13.15 1.78 2.01
CA ALA A 48 -14.02 0.64 2.21
C ALA A 48 -13.37 -0.58 1.57
N ILE A 49 -13.11 -1.64 2.36
CA ILE A 49 -12.62 -2.93 1.84
C ILE A 49 -13.61 -3.37 0.76
N PRO A 50 -13.22 -3.41 -0.52
CA PRO A 50 -14.16 -3.79 -1.56
C PRO A 50 -14.62 -5.22 -1.29
N PRO A 51 -15.90 -5.54 -1.51
CA PRO A 51 -16.35 -6.92 -1.48
C PRO A 51 -15.46 -7.73 -2.41
N ALA A 52 -15.09 -8.96 -2.03
CA ALA A 52 -14.27 -9.83 -2.84
C ALA A 52 -15.04 -10.29 -4.10
N PRO A 53 -14.97 -9.62 -5.27
CA PRO A 53 -15.41 -10.25 -6.47
C PRO A 53 -14.44 -11.39 -6.74
N MET A 54 -14.94 -12.62 -6.80
CA MET A 54 -14.14 -13.73 -7.28
C MET A 54 -13.73 -13.42 -8.73
N PRO A 55 -12.43 -13.44 -9.05
CA PRO A 55 -11.99 -13.40 -10.44
C PRO A 55 -12.64 -14.55 -11.20
N ALA A 56 -13.25 -14.29 -12.36
CA ALA A 56 -13.93 -15.30 -13.18
C ALA A 56 -12.98 -16.47 -13.57
N THR A 57 -11.67 -16.21 -13.57
CA THR A 57 -10.63 -17.21 -13.82
C THR A 57 -9.37 -16.80 -13.03
N LEU A 58 -8.97 -17.61 -12.05
CA LEU A 58 -7.69 -17.42 -11.38
C LEU A 58 -6.58 -18.07 -12.20
N LYS A 59 -5.50 -17.32 -12.38
CA LYS A 59 -4.21 -17.85 -12.83
C LYS A 59 -3.17 -17.57 -11.76
N ALA A 60 -2.24 -18.50 -11.54
CA ALA A 60 -1.13 -18.26 -10.63
C ALA A 60 -0.41 -16.97 -11.02
N THR A 61 -0.13 -16.13 -10.01
CA THR A 61 0.70 -14.95 -10.24
C THR A 61 2.08 -15.40 -10.72
N GLU A 62 2.56 -14.80 -11.80
CA GLU A 62 3.84 -15.12 -12.39
C GLU A 62 4.97 -14.76 -11.42
N ASP A 63 5.94 -15.68 -11.31
CA ASP A 63 7.17 -15.43 -10.56
C ASP A 63 8.06 -14.39 -11.26
N ASN A 64 8.96 -13.80 -10.50
CA ASN A 64 9.97 -12.88 -10.99
C ASN A 64 11.24 -13.00 -10.13
N ILE A 65 12.27 -12.23 -10.45
CA ILE A 65 13.54 -12.27 -9.72
C ILE A 65 13.44 -11.61 -8.36
N LEU A 66 14.16 -12.16 -7.37
CA LEU A 66 14.33 -11.56 -6.05
C LEU A 66 15.08 -10.22 -6.12
N GLY A 67 16.04 -10.13 -7.02
CA GLY A 67 16.94 -8.99 -7.13
C GLY A 67 17.98 -8.94 -5.98
N PRO A 68 18.93 -8.01 -6.07
CA PRO A 68 20.04 -7.93 -5.11
C PRO A 68 19.71 -7.19 -3.81
N TYR A 69 18.57 -6.53 -3.74
CA TYR A 69 18.25 -5.61 -2.64
C TYR A 69 17.33 -6.19 -1.58
N HIS A 70 16.98 -7.47 -1.62
CA HIS A 70 16.18 -8.10 -0.57
C HIS A 70 16.95 -8.12 0.76
N ARG A 71 16.27 -7.75 1.85
CA ARG A 71 16.77 -7.83 3.22
C ARG A 71 15.71 -8.48 4.10
N PRO A 72 15.97 -9.65 4.68
CA PRO A 72 14.99 -10.34 5.52
C PRO A 72 14.78 -9.59 6.85
N GLY A 73 13.62 -9.81 7.47
CA GLY A 73 13.34 -9.30 8.82
C GLY A 73 12.72 -7.90 8.87
N ALA A 74 12.21 -7.37 7.76
CA ALA A 74 11.48 -6.11 7.77
C ALA A 74 10.34 -6.11 8.80
N PRO A 75 10.01 -4.97 9.43
CA PRO A 75 8.96 -4.89 10.43
C PRO A 75 7.56 -5.09 9.82
N PHE A 76 6.61 -5.54 10.64
CA PHE A 76 5.20 -5.56 10.25
C PHE A 76 4.60 -4.16 10.38
N ARG A 77 4.24 -3.56 9.26
CA ARG A 77 3.62 -2.22 9.20
C ARG A 77 2.93 -2.00 7.85
N ALA A 78 1.83 -1.23 7.82
CA ALA A 78 1.10 -0.91 6.60
C ALA A 78 1.62 0.35 5.88
N LYS A 79 2.38 1.21 6.54
CA LYS A 79 3.11 2.31 5.90
C LYS A 79 4.57 1.89 5.75
N ILE A 80 5.00 1.66 4.51
CA ILE A 80 6.33 1.08 4.26
C ILE A 80 7.42 2.14 4.10
N THR A 81 7.05 3.37 3.76
CA THR A 81 7.96 4.52 3.67
C THR A 81 8.10 5.24 5.01
N PRO A 82 9.24 5.93 5.26
CA PRO A 82 9.35 6.86 6.37
C PRO A 82 8.31 7.99 6.30
N PRO A 83 8.02 8.66 7.43
CA PRO A 83 7.27 9.90 7.40
C PRO A 83 7.95 10.92 6.49
N LEU A 84 7.16 11.66 5.69
CA LEU A 84 7.65 12.71 4.79
C LEU A 84 8.62 12.22 3.69
N GLU A 85 8.61 10.92 3.36
CA GLU A 85 9.36 10.42 2.20
C GLU A 85 8.91 11.19 0.95
N PRO A 86 9.85 11.83 0.20
CA PRO A 86 9.51 12.52 -1.02
C PRO A 86 8.95 11.59 -2.09
N GLY A 87 7.94 12.04 -2.82
CA GLY A 87 7.35 11.29 -3.93
C GLY A 87 5.84 11.37 -3.97
N GLU A 88 5.25 10.78 -4.99
CA GLU A 88 3.81 10.69 -5.13
C GLU A 88 3.29 9.55 -4.23
N THR A 89 2.37 9.88 -3.33
CA THR A 89 1.78 8.88 -2.42
C THR A 89 1.05 7.82 -3.23
N LEU A 90 1.32 6.57 -2.92
CA LEU A 90 0.74 5.40 -3.57
C LEU A 90 0.17 4.46 -2.50
N VAL A 91 -1.07 4.07 -2.70
CA VAL A 91 -1.71 2.99 -1.92
C VAL A 91 -1.87 1.79 -2.83
N ILE A 92 -1.35 0.66 -2.41
CA ILE A 92 -1.60 -0.63 -3.07
C ILE A 92 -2.47 -1.48 -2.17
N ARG A 93 -3.51 -2.06 -2.76
CA ARG A 93 -4.39 -3.00 -2.10
C ARG A 93 -4.66 -4.21 -2.98
N GLY A 94 -5.09 -5.29 -2.38
CA GLY A 94 -5.42 -6.51 -3.11
C GLY A 94 -5.76 -7.66 -2.18
N ARG A 95 -5.87 -8.85 -2.74
CA ARG A 95 -6.06 -10.10 -1.99
C ARG A 95 -5.05 -11.14 -2.39
N VAL A 96 -4.76 -12.02 -1.43
CA VAL A 96 -4.03 -13.26 -1.70
C VAL A 96 -5.04 -14.38 -1.86
N TRP A 97 -4.97 -15.09 -2.99
CA TRP A 97 -5.88 -16.15 -3.37
C TRP A 97 -5.17 -17.50 -3.44
N ALA A 98 -5.88 -18.56 -3.12
CA ALA A 98 -5.49 -19.92 -3.38
C ALA A 98 -5.95 -20.36 -4.78
N LEU A 99 -5.03 -20.78 -5.64
CA LEU A 99 -5.36 -21.23 -6.99
C LEU A 99 -6.25 -22.48 -6.99
N ASP A 100 -5.96 -23.43 -6.11
CA ASP A 100 -6.62 -24.75 -6.03
C ASP A 100 -8.06 -24.68 -5.50
N THR A 101 -8.33 -23.79 -4.56
CA THR A 101 -9.63 -23.67 -3.91
C THR A 101 -10.43 -22.45 -4.38
N THR A 102 -9.80 -21.55 -5.12
CA THR A 102 -10.37 -20.25 -5.54
C THR A 102 -10.87 -19.40 -4.36
N ARG A 103 -10.26 -19.58 -3.17
CA ARG A 103 -10.62 -18.86 -1.94
C ARG A 103 -9.51 -17.91 -1.51
N PRO A 104 -9.86 -16.82 -0.80
CA PRO A 104 -8.86 -15.98 -0.17
C PRO A 104 -8.02 -16.75 0.84
N LEU A 105 -6.72 -16.45 0.91
CA LEU A 105 -5.77 -17.02 1.85
C LEU A 105 -5.56 -16.08 3.03
N ALA A 106 -6.28 -16.33 4.13
CA ALA A 106 -6.05 -15.63 5.39
C ALA A 106 -4.65 -15.94 5.94
N GLY A 107 -4.04 -14.95 6.58
CA GLY A 107 -2.77 -15.11 7.29
C GLY A 107 -1.54 -15.29 6.38
N ALA A 108 -1.67 -15.17 5.06
CA ALA A 108 -0.51 -15.11 4.19
C ALA A 108 0.37 -13.90 4.56
N ILE A 109 1.68 -14.04 4.40
CA ILE A 109 2.65 -13.00 4.71
C ILE A 109 3.22 -12.46 3.40
N LEU A 110 3.14 -11.14 3.24
CA LEU A 110 3.82 -10.41 2.19
C LEU A 110 5.05 -9.73 2.77
N ASP A 111 6.23 -9.99 2.22
CA ASP A 111 7.45 -9.22 2.45
C ASP A 111 7.65 -8.33 1.22
N ILE A 112 7.62 -7.01 1.44
CA ILE A 112 7.57 -6.00 0.38
C ILE A 112 8.78 -5.09 0.49
N TRP A 113 9.43 -4.82 -0.64
CA TRP A 113 10.53 -3.85 -0.71
C TRP A 113 10.57 -3.14 -2.06
N GLN A 114 11.05 -1.90 -2.04
CA GLN A 114 11.12 -1.06 -3.23
C GLN A 114 12.24 -0.01 -3.10
N ALA A 115 12.59 0.61 -4.22
CA ALA A 115 13.35 1.84 -4.24
C ALA A 115 12.48 3.04 -3.77
N ASN A 116 13.10 4.14 -3.36
CA ASN A 116 12.39 5.40 -3.17
C ASN A 116 12.02 6.05 -4.52
N ALA A 117 11.38 7.22 -4.49
CA ALA A 117 10.99 7.94 -5.71
C ALA A 117 12.17 8.35 -6.61
N ALA A 118 13.38 8.45 -6.04
CA ALA A 118 14.61 8.73 -6.79
C ALA A 118 15.30 7.46 -7.32
N GLY A 119 14.70 6.27 -7.13
CA GLY A 119 15.27 5.00 -7.60
C GLY A 119 16.37 4.43 -6.71
N ARG A 120 16.43 4.82 -5.42
CA ARG A 120 17.46 4.37 -4.47
C ARG A 120 16.91 3.39 -3.47
N TYR A 121 17.60 2.26 -3.28
CA TYR A 121 17.32 1.33 -2.18
C TYR A 121 18.09 1.73 -0.92
N ASP A 122 17.62 1.31 0.23
CA ASP A 122 18.30 1.57 1.51
C ASP A 122 19.65 0.84 1.66
N ASN A 123 19.94 -0.10 0.76
CA ASN A 123 21.16 -0.92 0.74
C ASN A 123 21.84 -0.94 -0.63
N ASP A 124 21.65 0.07 -1.46
CA ASP A 124 22.26 0.13 -2.79
C ASP A 124 23.69 0.69 -2.77
N ASP A 125 24.12 1.31 -1.68
CA ASP A 125 25.50 1.77 -1.48
C ASP A 125 26.26 0.83 -0.52
N PRO A 126 27.19 0.02 -1.02
CA PRO A 126 28.00 -0.86 -0.19
C PRO A 126 28.89 -0.12 0.83
N ALA A 127 29.23 1.15 0.55
CA ALA A 127 30.04 1.97 1.44
C ALA A 127 29.22 2.58 2.61
N ALA A 128 27.89 2.59 2.47
CA ALA A 128 26.97 3.11 3.49
C ALA A 128 25.86 2.10 3.80
N PRO A 129 26.19 0.92 4.34
CA PRO A 129 25.18 -0.09 4.63
C PRO A 129 24.22 0.43 5.69
N PRO A 130 22.93 0.07 5.62
CA PRO A 130 21.95 0.49 6.59
C PRO A 130 22.27 -0.09 7.97
N GLN A 131 21.97 0.67 9.02
CA GLN A 131 22.12 0.23 10.40
C GLN A 131 21.27 -1.02 10.67
N ALA A 132 21.73 -1.89 11.56
CA ALA A 132 21.00 -3.08 11.97
C ALA A 132 19.62 -2.70 12.52
N GLY A 133 18.58 -3.39 12.04
CA GLY A 133 17.19 -3.12 12.45
C GLY A 133 16.53 -1.90 11.78
N VAL A 134 17.27 -1.10 11.02
CA VAL A 134 16.69 0.00 10.24
C VAL A 134 16.27 -0.50 8.85
N PHE A 135 15.00 -0.31 8.53
CA PHE A 135 14.40 -0.70 7.27
C PHE A 135 13.66 0.49 6.65
N VAL A 136 14.08 0.91 5.46
CA VAL A 136 13.47 2.00 4.69
C VAL A 136 12.86 1.42 3.43
N ASN A 137 11.62 1.81 3.12
CA ASN A 137 10.86 1.31 1.98
C ASN A 137 10.71 -0.22 1.94
N ARG A 138 10.58 -0.81 3.14
CA ARG A 138 10.41 -2.25 3.36
C ARG A 138 9.44 -2.50 4.49
N ALA A 139 8.58 -3.49 4.32
CA ALA A 139 7.68 -3.95 5.38
C ALA A 139 7.24 -5.38 5.15
N ARG A 140 6.73 -6.00 6.20
CA ARG A 140 5.91 -7.21 6.10
C ARG A 140 4.47 -6.88 6.44
N LEU A 141 3.55 -7.59 5.78
CA LEU A 141 2.12 -7.52 6.04
C LEU A 141 1.58 -8.93 6.26
N VAL A 142 0.60 -9.03 7.14
CA VAL A 142 -0.23 -10.23 7.26
C VAL A 142 -1.58 -9.88 6.65
N VAL A 143 -2.05 -10.67 5.69
CA VAL A 143 -3.39 -10.49 5.13
C VAL A 143 -4.46 -10.85 6.16
N ASP A 144 -5.60 -10.19 6.08
CA ASP A 144 -6.71 -10.42 7.00
C ASP A 144 -7.49 -11.72 6.69
N GLU A 145 -8.57 -11.96 7.42
CA GLU A 145 -9.43 -13.15 7.29
C GLU A 145 -10.10 -13.26 5.90
N SER A 146 -10.25 -12.12 5.20
CA SER A 146 -10.75 -12.07 3.82
C SER A 146 -9.66 -12.19 2.76
N GLY A 147 -8.41 -12.45 3.17
CA GLY A 147 -7.24 -12.45 2.31
C GLY A 147 -6.77 -11.05 1.88
N TYR A 148 -7.38 -9.99 2.40
CA TYR A 148 -7.12 -8.60 2.00
C TYR A 148 -5.85 -8.05 2.61
N TYR A 149 -5.15 -7.23 1.84
CA TYR A 149 -4.05 -6.40 2.29
C TYR A 149 -4.12 -5.00 1.67
N GLU A 150 -3.55 -4.04 2.38
CA GLU A 150 -3.38 -2.67 1.92
C GLU A 150 -2.15 -2.06 2.57
N TYR A 151 -1.41 -1.26 1.82
CA TYR A 151 -0.28 -0.50 2.37
C TYR A 151 -0.09 0.82 1.64
N GLU A 152 0.43 1.80 2.39
CA GLU A 152 0.82 3.11 1.88
C GLU A 152 2.33 3.14 1.61
N THR A 153 2.70 3.74 0.48
CA THR A 153 4.07 3.98 0.05
C THR A 153 4.17 5.24 -0.81
N VAL A 154 5.32 5.50 -1.40
CA VAL A 154 5.48 6.40 -2.54
C VAL A 154 5.70 5.58 -3.82
N LYS A 155 5.26 6.09 -4.96
CA LYS A 155 5.57 5.46 -6.24
C LYS A 155 7.09 5.40 -6.42
N PRO A 156 7.69 4.20 -6.60
CA PRO A 156 9.13 4.08 -6.73
C PRO A 156 9.63 4.71 -8.03
N GLY A 157 10.86 5.17 -8.01
CA GLY A 157 11.58 5.58 -9.22
C GLY A 157 12.22 4.40 -9.93
N ARG A 158 12.62 4.65 -11.17
CA ARG A 158 13.49 3.77 -11.96
C ARG A 158 14.91 3.83 -11.42
N TYR A 159 15.69 2.77 -11.57
CA TYR A 159 17.10 2.81 -11.25
C TYR A 159 17.98 2.23 -12.36
N GLN A 160 19.18 2.77 -12.47
CA GLN A 160 20.15 2.38 -13.47
C GLN A 160 20.89 1.10 -13.05
N ILE A 161 21.07 0.16 -13.99
CA ILE A 161 21.78 -1.11 -13.78
C ILE A 161 23.06 -1.22 -14.62
N GLY A 162 23.34 -0.24 -15.46
CA GLY A 162 24.50 -0.15 -16.35
C GLY A 162 24.38 1.07 -17.23
N ASP A 163 25.38 1.33 -18.07
CA ASP A 163 25.39 2.47 -18.95
C ASP A 163 24.20 2.49 -19.90
N GLY A 164 23.31 3.47 -19.68
CA GLY A 164 22.08 3.61 -20.46
C GLY A 164 21.03 2.53 -20.25
N GLN A 165 21.21 1.62 -19.29
CA GLN A 165 20.27 0.56 -18.96
C GLN A 165 19.57 0.85 -17.63
N TRP A 166 18.24 0.77 -17.63
CA TRP A 166 17.42 1.06 -16.47
C TRP A 166 16.44 -0.07 -16.20
N ARG A 167 16.18 -0.33 -14.93
CA ARG A 167 15.00 -1.06 -14.52
C ARG A 167 13.80 -0.10 -14.45
N PRO A 168 12.63 -0.45 -15.00
CA PRO A 168 11.42 0.32 -14.78
C PRO A 168 11.07 0.40 -13.29
N ALA A 169 10.24 1.37 -12.92
CA ALA A 169 9.69 1.46 -11.58
C ALA A 169 8.98 0.15 -11.20
N HIS A 170 9.30 -0.42 -10.03
CA HIS A 170 8.69 -1.67 -9.58
C HIS A 170 8.73 -1.82 -8.06
N ILE A 171 7.83 -2.65 -7.55
CA ILE A 171 7.77 -3.07 -6.15
C ILE A 171 7.96 -4.59 -6.11
N HIS A 172 8.83 -5.06 -5.24
CA HIS A 172 9.07 -6.49 -5.02
C HIS A 172 8.13 -7.05 -3.97
N TYR A 173 7.76 -8.31 -4.17
CA TYR A 173 6.98 -9.11 -3.24
C TYR A 173 7.62 -10.48 -3.06
N LEU A 174 7.70 -10.92 -1.81
CA LEU A 174 7.89 -12.31 -1.44
C LEU A 174 6.68 -12.73 -0.62
N VAL A 175 5.85 -13.63 -1.18
CA VAL A 175 4.57 -14.01 -0.58
C VAL A 175 4.63 -15.46 -0.12
N GLN A 176 4.18 -15.70 1.11
CA GLN A 176 4.21 -17.01 1.74
C GLN A 176 2.90 -17.32 2.45
N ALA A 177 2.43 -18.55 2.28
CA ALA A 177 1.31 -19.09 3.06
C ALA A 177 1.58 -20.59 3.31
N PRO A 178 1.19 -21.16 4.46
CA PRO A 178 1.35 -22.59 4.74
C PRO A 178 0.66 -23.47 3.68
N GLY A 179 1.37 -24.45 3.14
CA GLY A 179 0.86 -25.37 2.11
C GLY A 179 0.89 -24.83 0.68
N TYR A 180 1.41 -23.62 0.48
CA TYR A 180 1.54 -23.00 -0.85
C TYR A 180 3.00 -22.73 -1.19
N ARG A 181 3.27 -22.75 -2.50
CA ARG A 181 4.61 -22.41 -3.01
C ARG A 181 4.92 -20.96 -2.68
N LYS A 182 6.11 -20.73 -2.12
CA LYS A 182 6.62 -19.38 -1.94
C LYS A 182 6.73 -18.67 -3.30
N LEU A 183 6.13 -17.51 -3.42
CA LEU A 183 6.17 -16.69 -4.62
C LEU A 183 7.13 -15.51 -4.41
N VAL A 184 8.07 -15.35 -5.33
CA VAL A 184 8.81 -14.10 -5.51
C VAL A 184 8.30 -13.46 -6.78
N THR A 185 7.83 -12.22 -6.70
CA THR A 185 7.30 -11.51 -7.86
C THR A 185 7.60 -10.01 -7.78
N GLN A 186 7.24 -9.28 -8.82
CA GLN A 186 7.38 -7.83 -8.90
C GLN A 186 6.11 -7.24 -9.50
N LEU A 187 5.73 -6.06 -9.04
CA LEU A 187 4.65 -5.25 -9.58
C LEU A 187 5.26 -4.08 -10.35
N TYR A 188 4.75 -3.83 -11.54
CA TYR A 188 5.19 -2.77 -12.44
C TYR A 188 4.07 -1.78 -12.74
N PHE A 189 4.42 -0.64 -13.31
CA PHE A 189 3.48 0.46 -13.56
C PHE A 189 3.31 0.70 -15.07
N ARG A 190 2.07 0.83 -15.51
CA ARG A 190 1.75 1.19 -16.90
C ARG A 190 2.39 2.52 -17.27
N GLY A 191 2.85 2.62 -18.51
CA GLY A 191 3.44 3.85 -19.06
C GLY A 191 4.88 4.12 -18.68
N ASP A 192 5.54 3.23 -17.93
CA ASP A 192 6.99 3.36 -17.74
C ASP A 192 7.70 3.06 -19.07
N PRO A 193 8.55 4.00 -19.60
CA PRO A 193 9.18 3.86 -20.92
C PRO A 193 10.23 2.74 -20.99
N TRP A 194 10.56 2.12 -19.87
CA TRP A 194 11.47 0.98 -19.80
C TRP A 194 10.78 -0.37 -19.72
N ASN A 195 9.46 -0.41 -19.64
CA ASN A 195 8.72 -1.67 -19.62
C ASN A 195 9.04 -2.54 -20.85
N ASP A 196 9.14 -1.95 -22.03
CA ASP A 196 9.41 -2.70 -23.26
C ASP A 196 10.90 -3.13 -23.42
N LYS A 197 11.77 -2.68 -22.52
CA LYS A 197 13.21 -2.92 -22.56
C LYS A 197 13.73 -3.81 -21.45
N ASP A 198 12.93 -4.01 -20.40
CA ASP A 198 13.30 -4.86 -19.27
C ASP A 198 12.91 -6.31 -19.53
N ARG A 199 13.91 -7.19 -19.60
CA ARG A 199 13.72 -8.64 -19.83
C ARG A 199 12.91 -9.35 -18.75
N PHE A 200 12.70 -8.72 -17.60
CA PHE A 200 11.95 -9.31 -16.48
C PHE A 200 10.48 -8.91 -16.47
N ILE A 201 10.08 -8.01 -17.35
CA ILE A 201 8.69 -7.59 -17.45
C ILE A 201 7.80 -8.77 -17.84
N LYS A 202 6.67 -8.86 -17.15
CA LYS A 202 5.56 -9.75 -17.49
C LYS A 202 4.29 -8.92 -17.53
N PRO A 203 3.52 -8.94 -18.62
CA PRO A 203 2.35 -8.08 -18.78
C PRO A 203 1.30 -8.22 -17.68
N SER A 204 1.17 -9.43 -17.11
CA SER A 204 0.24 -9.70 -16.00
C SER A 204 0.62 -9.02 -14.67
N LEU A 205 1.86 -8.52 -14.56
CA LEU A 205 2.39 -7.86 -13.37
C LEU A 205 2.37 -6.32 -13.50
N ILE A 206 1.79 -5.79 -14.59
CA ILE A 206 1.69 -4.34 -14.80
C ILE A 206 0.32 -3.87 -14.33
N ILE A 207 0.31 -2.95 -13.38
CA ILE A 207 -0.91 -2.25 -12.95
C ILE A 207 -0.98 -0.83 -13.52
N ASP A 208 -2.17 -0.24 -13.43
CA ASP A 208 -2.47 1.14 -13.83
C ASP A 208 -3.10 1.90 -12.65
N PRO A 209 -2.30 2.40 -11.69
CA PRO A 209 -2.83 3.09 -10.53
C PRO A 209 -3.58 4.36 -10.93
N GLN A 210 -4.75 4.56 -10.34
CA GLN A 210 -5.61 5.70 -10.63
C GLN A 210 -5.50 6.78 -9.56
N PRO A 211 -5.55 8.06 -9.93
CA PRO A 211 -5.53 9.15 -8.96
C PRO A 211 -6.84 9.24 -8.19
N VAL A 212 -6.74 9.30 -6.87
CA VAL A 212 -7.85 9.50 -5.94
C VAL A 212 -7.70 10.88 -5.31
N LYS A 213 -8.74 11.71 -5.44
CA LYS A 213 -8.80 13.03 -4.81
C LYS A 213 -9.41 12.92 -3.42
N VAL A 214 -8.80 13.56 -2.44
CA VAL A 214 -9.29 13.67 -1.07
C VAL A 214 -9.21 15.12 -0.61
N ARG A 215 -9.86 15.46 0.51
CA ARG A 215 -9.71 16.80 1.10
C ARG A 215 -8.23 17.07 1.41
N GLY A 216 -7.67 18.07 0.77
CA GLY A 216 -6.28 18.49 1.00
C GLY A 216 -5.23 17.82 0.13
N GLY A 217 -5.59 16.98 -0.85
CA GLY A 217 -4.59 16.37 -1.72
C GLY A 217 -5.09 15.30 -2.67
N SER A 218 -4.17 14.49 -3.14
CA SER A 218 -4.45 13.30 -3.94
C SER A 218 -3.39 12.23 -3.70
N PHE A 219 -3.72 11.00 -4.01
CA PHE A 219 -2.79 9.87 -4.02
C PHE A 219 -3.13 8.93 -5.18
N LEU A 220 -2.21 8.05 -5.52
CA LEU A 220 -2.46 6.97 -6.47
C LEU A 220 -2.99 5.74 -5.74
N LEU A 221 -4.03 5.10 -6.30
CA LEU A 221 -4.56 3.83 -5.81
C LEU A 221 -4.37 2.75 -6.88
N GLY A 222 -3.68 1.67 -6.53
CA GLY A 222 -3.47 0.52 -7.38
C GLY A 222 -4.02 -0.76 -6.77
N ASP A 223 -4.64 -1.60 -7.58
CA ASP A 223 -5.11 -2.92 -7.19
C ASP A 223 -4.11 -3.99 -7.70
N PHE A 224 -3.69 -4.91 -6.82
CA PHE A 224 -2.80 -6.01 -7.17
C PHE A 224 -3.16 -7.27 -6.38
N ASP A 225 -3.85 -8.19 -7.01
CA ASP A 225 -4.16 -9.49 -6.43
C ASP A 225 -3.00 -10.47 -6.64
N VAL A 226 -2.76 -11.31 -5.65
CA VAL A 226 -1.75 -12.37 -5.70
C VAL A 226 -2.41 -13.73 -5.62
N VAL A 227 -2.07 -14.63 -6.54
CA VAL A 227 -2.61 -15.99 -6.58
C VAL A 227 -1.50 -16.99 -6.36
N LEU A 228 -1.56 -17.74 -5.26
CA LEU A 228 -0.57 -18.75 -4.92
C LEU A 228 -0.97 -20.14 -5.41
N ALA A 229 -0.01 -20.83 -6.03
CA ALA A 229 -0.14 -22.24 -6.38
C ALA A 229 0.21 -23.11 -5.16
N LYS A 230 -0.47 -24.25 -5.02
CA LYS A 230 -0.17 -25.25 -4.00
C LYS A 230 1.21 -25.85 -4.17
N THR A 231 1.80 -26.33 -3.08
CA THR A 231 3.10 -27.03 -3.05
C THR A 231 3.02 -28.36 -3.77
#